data_61a5b00937d75a7b36a74ee50d5c7760
#
_entry.id   61a5b00937d75a7b36a74ee50d5c7760
#
_cell.length_a   1.000
_cell.length_b   1.000
_cell.length_c   1.000
_cell.angle_alpha   90.00
_cell.angle_beta   90.00
_cell.angle_gamma   90.00
#
_symmetry.space_group_name_H-M   'P 1'
#
loop_
_entity.id
_entity.type
_entity.pdbx_description
1 polymer ?
#
loop_
_entity_poly.entity_id
_entity_poly.type
_entity_poly.pdbx_seq_one_letter_code
_entity_poly.pdbx_strand_id
1 'polypeptide(L)'
;MRDALELYFDKLAVDDLRRKSEAQATKWRLPKQRAIENFISLCGNLRMNQIDRSHGRAFYEWWGERLNPSDGSKAMRPNSANRDLGNMRKLFREYWTYEGQENRENPFRNLRFIDEGVETRPAFSNEWVSEKILKPRVFDGLNDQAKLIVYALIETGCRPSEIANLTAEDIHLDVDVPYISIRPKAKRQLKSKSSKRDIPLVGVSLEAMKRAPDGFPHYRDKSSLLSSSLMKAFRVRNLLETDRHTIYSFRHAFEKRMLEGGLDYGLRCTLMGHKNNRPEYGDGGSLEFRRKELLKVMHKCNSSLKTSL
;
A
#
# COMPACT_ATOMS: atom_id res chain seq x y z
N MET A 1 17.35 8.50 24.06
CA MET A 1 16.58 8.31 22.79
C MET A 1 15.64 7.12 22.83
N ARG A 2 16.09 5.93 23.28
CA ARG A 2 15.21 4.75 23.37
C ARG A 2 14.02 4.99 24.28
N ASP A 3 14.23 5.50 25.49
CA ASP A 3 13.15 5.81 26.43
C ASP A 3 12.14 6.82 25.87
N ALA A 4 12.63 7.81 25.11
CA ALA A 4 11.75 8.76 24.42
C ALA A 4 10.92 8.10 23.29
N LEU A 5 11.48 7.11 22.61
CA LEU A 5 10.73 6.32 21.62
C LEU A 5 9.69 5.42 22.27
N GLU A 6 9.99 4.80 23.39
CA GLU A 6 9.03 4.02 24.20
C GLU A 6 7.90 4.92 24.69
N LEU A 7 8.22 6.05 25.31
CA LEU A 7 7.22 7.06 25.70
C LEU A 7 6.32 7.47 24.51
N TYR A 8 6.96 7.68 23.35
CA TYR A 8 6.22 8.03 22.14
C TYR A 8 5.23 6.95 21.73
N PHE A 9 5.63 5.68 21.75
CA PHE A 9 4.74 4.57 21.38
C PHE A 9 3.64 4.32 22.39
N ASP A 10 3.94 4.45 23.67
CA ASP A 10 3.04 4.06 24.75
C ASP A 10 2.04 5.17 25.11
N LYS A 11 2.45 6.43 25.00
CA LYS A 11 1.62 7.55 25.44
C LYS A 11 1.26 8.52 24.32
N LEU A 12 2.21 8.90 23.46
CA LEU A 12 2.00 10.01 22.52
C LEU A 12 1.35 9.56 21.19
N ALA A 13 1.54 8.30 20.80
CA ALA A 13 1.02 7.76 19.56
C ALA A 13 -0.26 6.92 19.72
N VAL A 14 -0.96 7.03 20.84
CA VAL A 14 -2.17 6.24 21.15
C VAL A 14 -3.22 6.40 20.03
N ASP A 15 -3.49 7.63 19.59
CA ASP A 15 -4.45 7.89 18.52
C ASP A 15 -4.04 7.31 17.16
N ASP A 16 -2.74 7.32 16.88
CA ASP A 16 -2.18 6.70 15.66
C ASP A 16 -2.32 5.16 15.69
N LEU A 17 -2.30 4.55 16.86
CA LEU A 17 -2.24 3.10 17.04
C LEU A 17 -3.58 2.43 17.34
N ARG A 18 -4.48 3.07 18.08
CA ARG A 18 -5.73 2.48 18.60
C ARG A 18 -6.64 1.80 17.57
N ARG A 19 -6.55 2.22 16.30
CA ARG A 19 -7.37 1.67 15.20
C ARG A 19 -6.58 0.79 14.24
N LYS A 20 -5.33 0.48 14.54
CA LYS A 20 -4.47 -0.37 13.70
C LYS A 20 -4.55 -1.82 14.17
N SER A 21 -4.48 -2.75 13.22
CA SER A 21 -4.17 -4.13 13.57
C SER A 21 -2.74 -4.24 14.10
N GLU A 22 -2.43 -5.35 14.77
CA GLU A 22 -1.09 -5.60 15.27
C GLU A 22 -0.02 -5.52 14.15
N ALA A 23 -0.30 -6.13 12.99
CA ALA A 23 0.58 -6.05 11.83
C ALA A 23 0.71 -4.63 11.27
N GLN A 24 -0.38 -3.84 11.28
CA GLN A 24 -0.32 -2.43 10.90
C GLN A 24 0.48 -1.60 11.92
N ALA A 25 0.30 -1.85 13.21
CA ALA A 25 1.04 -1.19 14.29
C ALA A 25 2.53 -1.49 14.19
N THR A 26 2.91 -2.76 14.00
CA THR A 26 4.29 -3.18 13.78
C THR A 26 4.91 -2.48 12.58
N LYS A 27 4.24 -2.49 11.42
CA LYS A 27 4.71 -1.80 10.21
C LYS A 27 4.85 -0.28 10.40
N TRP A 28 4.04 0.31 11.26
CA TRP A 28 4.09 1.74 11.56
C TRP A 28 5.25 2.07 12.52
N ARG A 29 5.56 1.18 13.47
CA ARG A 29 6.65 1.32 14.44
C ARG A 29 8.04 1.12 13.80
N LEU A 30 8.21 0.07 13.00
CA LEU A 30 9.50 -0.33 12.42
C LEU A 30 10.32 0.80 11.78
N PRO A 31 9.76 1.68 10.91
CA PRO A 31 10.55 2.77 10.32
C PRO A 31 11.04 3.79 11.35
N LYS A 32 10.32 3.97 12.45
CA LYS A 32 10.69 4.89 13.54
C LYS A 32 11.80 4.28 14.38
N GLN A 33 11.63 3.01 14.77
CA GLN A 33 12.68 2.25 15.46
C GLN A 33 13.99 2.27 14.68
N ARG A 34 13.93 1.97 13.37
CA ARG A 34 15.11 1.99 12.52
C ARG A 34 15.77 3.37 12.47
N ALA A 35 15.01 4.45 12.31
CA ALA A 35 15.57 5.80 12.29
C ALA A 35 16.30 6.14 13.58
N ILE A 36 15.74 5.75 14.73
CA ILE A 36 16.35 5.95 16.04
C ILE A 36 17.61 5.09 16.21
N GLU A 37 17.58 3.82 15.84
CA GLU A 37 18.76 2.95 15.93
C GLU A 37 19.89 3.39 14.99
N ASN A 38 19.56 3.87 13.78
CA ASN A 38 20.54 4.51 12.89
C ASN A 38 21.20 5.74 13.54
N PHE A 39 20.39 6.60 14.18
CA PHE A 39 20.92 7.75 14.91
C PHE A 39 21.79 7.34 16.11
N ILE A 40 21.32 6.38 16.90
CA ILE A 40 22.05 5.87 18.07
C ILE A 40 23.40 5.23 17.65
N SER A 41 23.43 4.52 16.55
CA SER A 41 24.68 3.91 16.05
C SER A 41 25.72 4.95 15.65
N LEU A 42 25.29 6.14 15.27
CA LEU A 42 26.16 7.26 14.89
C LEU A 42 26.55 8.15 16.07
N CYS A 43 25.58 8.55 16.89
CA CYS A 43 25.73 9.58 17.91
C CYS A 43 25.70 9.05 19.35
N GLY A 44 25.42 7.76 19.55
CA GLY A 44 25.14 7.17 20.87
C GLY A 44 23.70 7.38 21.33
N ASN A 45 23.32 6.69 22.41
CA ASN A 45 21.98 6.80 23.01
C ASN A 45 21.87 8.04 23.91
N LEU A 46 21.89 9.21 23.31
CA LEU A 46 21.85 10.50 24.01
C LEU A 46 20.50 10.75 24.69
N ARG A 47 20.52 11.55 25.77
CA ARG A 47 19.30 12.13 26.35
C ARG A 47 18.72 13.20 25.41
N MET A 48 17.41 13.39 25.43
CA MET A 48 16.74 14.33 24.51
C MET A 48 17.22 15.77 24.63
N ASN A 49 17.64 16.19 25.82
CA ASN A 49 18.20 17.53 26.07
C ASN A 49 19.65 17.71 25.61
N GLN A 50 20.36 16.63 25.29
CA GLN A 50 21.74 16.66 24.78
C GLN A 50 21.79 16.69 23.24
N ILE A 51 20.65 16.49 22.58
CA ILE A 51 20.59 16.47 21.11
C ILE A 51 20.48 17.90 20.62
N ASP A 52 21.49 18.35 19.89
CA ASP A 52 21.59 19.66 19.30
C ASP A 52 21.72 19.64 17.76
N ARG A 53 21.92 20.79 17.15
CA ARG A 53 22.02 20.94 15.69
C ARG A 53 23.23 20.21 15.09
N SER A 54 24.31 20.06 15.84
CA SER A 54 25.51 19.32 15.37
C SER A 54 25.20 17.85 15.14
N HIS A 55 24.45 17.22 16.05
CA HIS A 55 23.96 15.85 15.91
C HIS A 55 22.99 15.70 14.73
N GLY A 56 22.11 16.69 14.52
CA GLY A 56 21.21 16.73 13.36
C GLY A 56 21.98 16.78 12.04
N ARG A 57 23.05 17.59 11.96
CA ARG A 57 23.93 17.69 10.79
C ARG A 57 24.71 16.39 10.57
N ALA A 58 25.30 15.82 11.62
CA ALA A 58 26.02 14.56 11.51
C ALA A 58 25.11 13.45 10.94
N PHE A 59 23.85 13.38 11.39
CA PHE A 59 22.91 12.41 10.85
C PHE A 59 22.50 12.68 9.40
N TYR A 60 22.43 13.94 9.00
CA TYR A 60 22.19 14.33 7.61
C TYR A 60 23.39 13.96 6.72
N GLU A 61 24.61 14.27 7.13
CA GLU A 61 25.86 13.94 6.42
C GLU A 61 26.02 12.41 6.27
N TRP A 62 25.77 11.65 7.34
CA TRP A 62 25.75 10.19 7.32
C TRP A 62 24.76 9.60 6.28
N TRP A 63 23.61 10.25 6.08
CA TRP A 63 22.68 9.89 5.00
C TRP A 63 23.20 10.33 3.64
N GLY A 64 23.87 11.51 3.55
CA GLY A 64 24.50 12.02 2.33
C GLY A 64 25.50 11.03 1.73
N GLU A 65 26.37 10.48 2.56
CA GLU A 65 27.33 9.44 2.17
C GLU A 65 26.64 8.17 1.61
N ARG A 66 25.50 7.80 2.17
CA ARG A 66 24.71 6.63 1.70
C ARG A 66 23.91 6.87 0.44
N LEU A 67 23.64 8.11 0.14
CA LEU A 67 23.00 8.49 -1.13
C LEU A 67 24.03 8.52 -2.27
N ASN A 68 25.29 8.87 -1.97
CA ASN A 68 26.41 8.91 -2.91
C ASN A 68 27.62 8.14 -2.32
N PRO A 69 27.56 6.81 -2.23
CA PRO A 69 28.64 6.03 -1.63
C PRO A 69 29.91 6.09 -2.49
N SER A 70 31.03 6.39 -1.86
CA SER A 70 32.37 6.42 -2.51
C SER A 70 32.99 5.04 -2.66
N ASP A 71 32.49 4.04 -1.92
CA ASP A 71 32.99 2.65 -1.89
C ASP A 71 32.39 1.73 -2.97
N GLY A 72 31.59 2.26 -3.89
CA GLY A 72 30.90 1.49 -4.93
C GLY A 72 29.69 0.68 -4.42
N SER A 73 29.31 0.82 -3.17
CA SER A 73 28.11 0.19 -2.63
C SER A 73 26.86 0.76 -3.29
N LYS A 74 25.72 0.01 -3.21
CA LYS A 74 24.48 0.46 -3.82
C LYS A 74 23.94 1.72 -3.13
N ALA A 75 23.80 2.79 -3.89
CA ALA A 75 23.22 4.04 -3.41
C ALA A 75 21.82 3.84 -2.82
N MET A 76 21.58 4.45 -1.67
CA MET A 76 20.25 4.51 -1.04
C MET A 76 19.37 5.56 -1.74
N ARG A 77 18.07 5.52 -1.50
CA ARG A 77 17.14 6.48 -2.10
C ARG A 77 16.88 7.67 -1.17
N PRO A 78 16.80 8.91 -1.69
CA PRO A 78 16.50 10.11 -0.89
C PRO A 78 15.25 9.98 -0.02
N ASN A 79 14.21 9.28 -0.50
CA ASN A 79 12.99 9.02 0.26
C ASN A 79 13.26 8.25 1.58
N SER A 80 14.24 7.34 1.60
CA SER A 80 14.62 6.62 2.84
C SER A 80 15.25 7.56 3.86
N ALA A 81 16.18 8.41 3.43
CA ALA A 81 16.82 9.42 4.26
C ALA A 81 15.78 10.43 4.79
N ASN A 82 14.94 10.96 3.91
CA ASN A 82 13.89 11.91 4.28
C ASN A 82 12.88 11.35 5.27
N ARG A 83 12.57 10.05 5.16
CA ARG A 83 11.70 9.36 6.12
C ARG A 83 12.34 9.25 7.49
N ASP A 84 13.62 8.91 7.56
CA ASP A 84 14.34 8.78 8.83
C ASP A 84 14.51 10.16 9.49
N LEU A 85 14.95 11.18 8.75
CA LEU A 85 15.00 12.57 9.23
C LEU A 85 13.62 13.09 9.67
N GLY A 86 12.56 12.72 8.95
CA GLY A 86 11.18 13.06 9.31
C GLY A 86 10.71 12.37 10.60
N ASN A 87 11.10 11.11 10.83
CA ASN A 87 10.81 10.39 12.07
C ASN A 87 11.55 11.01 13.27
N MET A 88 12.83 11.37 13.10
CA MET A 88 13.61 12.07 14.13
C MET A 88 12.97 13.41 14.49
N ARG A 89 12.61 14.20 13.47
CA ARG A 89 11.94 15.49 13.65
C ARG A 89 10.62 15.36 14.38
N LYS A 90 9.81 14.35 14.02
CA LYS A 90 8.53 14.09 14.69
C LYS A 90 8.73 13.68 16.14
N LEU A 91 9.60 12.72 16.41
CA LEU A 91 9.87 12.26 17.77
C LEU A 91 10.33 13.40 18.69
N PHE A 92 11.28 14.22 18.21
CA PHE A 92 11.81 15.37 18.98
C PHE A 92 10.69 16.36 19.30
N ARG A 93 9.88 16.74 18.33
CA ARG A 93 8.76 17.65 18.52
C ARG A 93 7.74 17.09 19.52
N GLU A 94 7.24 15.87 19.30
CA GLU A 94 6.21 15.26 20.14
C GLU A 94 6.68 15.10 21.60
N TYR A 95 7.95 14.73 21.81
CA TYR A 95 8.56 14.63 23.12
C TYR A 95 8.56 15.97 23.84
N TRP A 96 9.06 17.03 23.22
CA TRP A 96 9.16 18.34 23.87
C TRP A 96 7.80 19.04 24.01
N THR A 97 6.85 18.77 23.12
CA THR A 97 5.46 19.18 23.30
C THR A 97 4.87 18.53 24.57
N TYR A 98 5.13 17.25 24.78
CA TYR A 98 4.68 16.56 25.98
C TYR A 98 5.33 17.10 27.28
N GLU A 99 6.58 17.49 27.20
CA GLU A 99 7.33 18.13 28.31
C GLU A 99 6.99 19.64 28.49
N GLY A 100 6.02 20.19 27.75
CA GLY A 100 5.61 21.59 27.85
C GLY A 100 6.63 22.58 27.25
N GLN A 101 7.50 22.13 26.35
CA GLN A 101 8.54 22.93 25.70
C GLN A 101 8.36 22.95 24.17
N GLU A 102 7.17 23.34 23.70
CA GLU A 102 6.79 23.28 22.26
C GLU A 102 7.67 24.17 21.38
N ASN A 103 8.18 25.27 21.91
CA ASN A 103 9.00 26.23 21.19
C ASN A 103 10.49 25.82 21.11
N ARG A 104 10.86 24.67 21.67
CA ARG A 104 12.25 24.21 21.63
C ARG A 104 12.69 23.98 20.20
N GLU A 105 13.83 24.57 19.81
CA GLU A 105 14.35 24.43 18.47
C GLU A 105 14.64 22.97 18.10
N ASN A 106 14.09 22.53 16.98
CA ASN A 106 14.24 21.12 16.55
C ASN A 106 15.55 20.94 15.78
N PRO A 107 16.49 20.11 16.25
CA PRO A 107 17.79 19.88 15.62
C PRO A 107 17.71 19.37 14.18
N PHE A 108 16.62 18.71 13.84
CA PHE A 108 16.37 18.12 12.50
C PHE A 108 15.55 19.05 11.60
N ARG A 109 15.26 20.29 12.00
CA ARG A 109 14.48 21.24 11.23
C ARG A 109 15.17 21.52 9.88
N ASN A 110 14.38 21.50 8.79
CA ASN A 110 14.82 21.79 7.42
C ASN A 110 15.94 20.89 6.85
N LEU A 111 16.29 19.80 7.52
CA LEU A 111 17.18 18.79 6.97
C LEU A 111 16.39 17.86 6.04
N ARG A 112 16.63 18.01 4.74
CA ARG A 112 15.95 17.22 3.71
C ARG A 112 16.82 17.12 2.46
N PHE A 113 16.82 15.97 1.82
CA PHE A 113 17.39 15.75 0.50
C PHE A 113 16.35 16.03 -0.59
N ILE A 114 16.81 16.53 -1.73
CA ILE A 114 15.98 16.63 -2.92
C ILE A 114 15.64 15.22 -3.38
N ASP A 115 14.37 14.97 -3.63
CA ASP A 115 13.87 13.70 -4.17
C ASP A 115 13.20 14.06 -5.50
N GLU A 116 13.89 13.79 -6.61
CA GLU A 116 13.40 14.08 -7.96
C GLU A 116 12.19 13.21 -8.37
N GLY A 117 11.69 12.47 -7.42
CA GLY A 117 10.52 11.62 -7.58
C GLY A 117 10.88 10.15 -7.83
N VAL A 118 9.96 9.29 -7.42
CA VAL A 118 10.06 7.87 -7.71
C VAL A 118 9.44 7.65 -9.06
N GLU A 119 10.19 7.05 -9.98
CA GLU A 119 9.59 6.51 -11.19
C GLU A 119 8.36 5.68 -10.82
N THR A 120 7.24 6.01 -11.43
CA THR A 120 6.00 5.27 -11.19
C THR A 120 6.17 3.82 -11.64
N ARG A 121 5.63 2.90 -10.86
CA ARG A 121 5.61 1.49 -11.27
C ARG A 121 4.81 1.38 -12.56
N PRO A 122 5.31 0.62 -13.56
CA PRO A 122 4.59 0.45 -14.80
C PRO A 122 3.28 -0.31 -14.58
N ALA A 123 2.31 -0.02 -15.40
CA ALA A 123 1.09 -0.81 -15.53
C ALA A 123 1.38 -2.04 -16.40
N PHE A 124 0.81 -3.19 -16.08
CA PHE A 124 0.77 -4.31 -17.04
C PHE A 124 -0.01 -3.88 -18.28
N SER A 125 0.46 -4.26 -19.47
CA SER A 125 -0.32 -4.10 -20.69
C SER A 125 -1.56 -5.02 -20.69
N ASN A 126 -2.57 -4.62 -21.45
CA ASN A 126 -3.79 -5.42 -21.59
C ASN A 126 -3.48 -6.77 -22.27
N GLU A 127 -2.58 -6.75 -23.23
CA GLU A 127 -2.09 -7.91 -23.98
C GLU A 127 -1.39 -8.87 -23.01
N TRP A 128 -0.47 -8.37 -22.17
CA TRP A 128 0.23 -9.20 -21.18
C TRP A 128 -0.74 -9.86 -20.19
N VAL A 129 -1.69 -9.09 -19.67
CA VAL A 129 -2.69 -9.66 -18.76
C VAL A 129 -3.51 -10.75 -19.44
N SER A 130 -3.99 -10.50 -20.67
CA SER A 130 -4.83 -11.46 -21.40
C SER A 130 -4.06 -12.72 -21.81
N GLU A 131 -2.82 -12.56 -22.32
CA GLU A 131 -2.07 -13.65 -22.92
C GLU A 131 -1.19 -14.43 -21.95
N LYS A 132 -0.79 -13.81 -20.83
CA LYS A 132 0.11 -14.45 -19.86
C LYS A 132 -0.58 -14.74 -18.54
N ILE A 133 -1.32 -13.76 -17.98
CA ILE A 133 -1.89 -13.87 -16.63
C ILE A 133 -3.24 -14.62 -16.62
N LEU A 134 -4.07 -14.38 -17.63
CA LEU A 134 -5.39 -15.02 -17.77
C LEU A 134 -5.34 -16.36 -18.53
N LYS A 135 -4.14 -16.93 -18.72
CA LYS A 135 -4.00 -18.29 -19.25
C LYS A 135 -4.50 -19.33 -18.24
N PRO A 136 -5.26 -20.34 -18.68
CA PRO A 136 -5.60 -21.48 -17.83
C PRO A 136 -4.34 -22.11 -17.23
N ARG A 137 -4.43 -22.54 -15.98
CA ARG A 137 -3.39 -23.28 -15.26
C ARG A 137 -2.06 -22.51 -15.00
N VAL A 138 -1.98 -21.22 -15.33
CA VAL A 138 -0.76 -20.41 -15.14
C VAL A 138 -0.31 -20.36 -13.67
N PHE A 139 -1.24 -20.50 -12.73
CA PHE A 139 -1.00 -20.52 -11.29
C PHE A 139 -1.09 -21.93 -10.66
N ASP A 140 -0.98 -23.00 -11.45
CA ASP A 140 -0.96 -24.36 -10.90
C ASP A 140 0.17 -24.48 -9.86
N GLY A 141 -0.14 -25.11 -8.71
CA GLY A 141 0.77 -25.24 -7.58
C GLY A 141 0.98 -23.98 -6.74
N LEU A 142 0.31 -22.88 -7.06
CA LEU A 142 0.22 -21.74 -6.16
C LEU A 142 -0.92 -21.96 -5.14
N ASN A 143 -0.74 -21.44 -3.92
CA ASN A 143 -1.82 -21.44 -2.93
C ASN A 143 -3.10 -20.84 -3.52
N ASP A 144 -4.26 -21.52 -3.36
CA ASP A 144 -5.52 -21.11 -3.98
C ASP A 144 -5.95 -19.70 -3.60
N GLN A 145 -5.80 -19.31 -2.33
CA GLN A 145 -6.13 -17.94 -1.92
C GLN A 145 -5.22 -16.90 -2.60
N ALA A 146 -3.93 -17.20 -2.77
CA ALA A 146 -3.02 -16.32 -3.49
C ALA A 146 -3.41 -16.16 -4.97
N LYS A 147 -3.77 -17.25 -5.62
CA LYS A 147 -4.28 -17.26 -7.00
C LYS A 147 -5.55 -16.43 -7.13
N LEU A 148 -6.55 -16.68 -6.29
CA LEU A 148 -7.82 -15.94 -6.31
C LEU A 148 -7.63 -14.44 -6.01
N ILE A 149 -6.69 -14.07 -5.13
CA ILE A 149 -6.34 -12.67 -4.88
C ILE A 149 -5.82 -12.01 -6.16
N VAL A 150 -4.94 -12.66 -6.93
CA VAL A 150 -4.45 -12.10 -8.20
C VAL A 150 -5.62 -11.81 -9.14
N TYR A 151 -6.52 -12.77 -9.35
CA TYR A 151 -7.67 -12.59 -10.22
C TYR A 151 -8.62 -11.49 -9.74
N ALA A 152 -8.81 -11.38 -8.42
CA ALA A 152 -9.60 -10.30 -7.85
C ALA A 152 -8.99 -8.91 -8.11
N LEU A 153 -7.66 -8.79 -8.10
CA LEU A 153 -6.96 -7.52 -8.33
C LEU A 153 -7.13 -6.99 -9.76
N ILE A 154 -7.28 -7.88 -10.75
CA ILE A 154 -7.31 -7.52 -12.18
C ILE A 154 -8.48 -6.59 -12.50
N GLU A 155 -9.69 -6.87 -12.02
CA GLU A 155 -10.91 -6.13 -12.35
C GLU A 155 -11.42 -5.22 -11.23
N THR A 156 -10.73 -5.15 -10.10
CA THR A 156 -11.14 -4.28 -8.99
C THR A 156 -10.19 -3.11 -8.75
N GLY A 157 -8.95 -3.21 -9.24
CA GLY A 157 -7.91 -2.22 -8.96
C GLY A 157 -7.63 -2.00 -7.48
N CYS A 158 -8.09 -2.88 -6.60
CA CYS A 158 -7.84 -2.81 -5.16
C CYS A 158 -6.36 -2.91 -4.83
N ARG A 159 -5.98 -2.41 -3.65
CA ARG A 159 -4.65 -2.72 -3.11
C ARG A 159 -4.60 -4.19 -2.70
N PRO A 160 -3.49 -4.91 -2.90
CA PRO A 160 -3.39 -6.31 -2.47
C PRO A 160 -3.79 -6.53 -1.01
N SER A 161 -3.45 -5.57 -0.14
CA SER A 161 -3.85 -5.63 1.27
C SER A 161 -5.35 -5.37 1.51
N GLU A 162 -6.07 -4.75 0.59
CA GLU A 162 -7.53 -4.58 0.68
C GLU A 162 -8.20 -5.91 0.39
N ILE A 163 -7.85 -6.55 -0.73
CA ILE A 163 -8.40 -7.87 -1.09
C ILE A 163 -8.07 -8.92 -0.03
N ALA A 164 -6.80 -9.02 0.39
CA ALA A 164 -6.37 -10.02 1.38
C ALA A 164 -7.08 -9.93 2.74
N ASN A 165 -7.76 -8.82 3.02
CA ASN A 165 -8.45 -8.59 4.29
C ASN A 165 -9.98 -8.54 4.16
N LEU A 166 -10.52 -8.90 3.00
CA LEU A 166 -11.96 -9.13 2.85
C LEU A 166 -12.40 -10.31 3.73
N THR A 167 -13.60 -10.18 4.27
CA THR A 167 -14.32 -11.23 4.99
C THR A 167 -15.67 -11.44 4.34
N ALA A 168 -16.42 -12.45 4.74
CA ALA A 168 -17.77 -12.72 4.23
C ALA A 168 -18.68 -11.47 4.28
N GLU A 169 -18.54 -10.65 5.32
CA GLU A 169 -19.32 -9.40 5.48
C GLU A 169 -19.02 -8.33 4.42
N ASP A 170 -17.87 -8.42 3.74
CA ASP A 170 -17.44 -7.47 2.72
C ASP A 170 -17.78 -7.95 1.30
N ILE A 171 -18.23 -9.18 1.11
CA ILE A 171 -18.42 -9.83 -0.19
C ILE A 171 -19.90 -10.12 -0.38
N HIS A 172 -20.52 -9.40 -1.30
CA HIS A 172 -21.96 -9.44 -1.57
C HIS A 172 -22.21 -10.09 -2.93
N LEU A 173 -22.51 -11.39 -2.95
CA LEU A 173 -22.68 -12.19 -4.17
C LEU A 173 -24.16 -12.41 -4.53
N ASP A 174 -25.01 -12.56 -3.52
CA ASP A 174 -26.45 -12.90 -3.66
C ASP A 174 -27.32 -11.62 -3.78
N VAL A 175 -26.93 -10.74 -4.71
CA VAL A 175 -27.56 -9.47 -5.00
C VAL A 175 -27.56 -9.23 -6.53
N ASP A 176 -28.42 -8.32 -7.03
CA ASP A 176 -28.55 -8.02 -8.47
C ASP A 176 -27.22 -7.61 -9.11
N VAL A 177 -26.44 -6.81 -8.39
CA VAL A 177 -25.11 -6.42 -8.80
C VAL A 177 -24.10 -6.90 -7.75
N PRO A 178 -23.46 -8.06 -7.93
CA PRO A 178 -22.43 -8.53 -7.02
C PRO A 178 -21.30 -7.50 -6.84
N TYR A 179 -20.88 -7.27 -5.60
CA TYR A 179 -19.84 -6.27 -5.28
C TYR A 179 -19.04 -6.64 -4.04
N ILE A 180 -17.92 -5.96 -3.87
CA ILE A 180 -17.14 -5.98 -2.62
C ILE A 180 -17.16 -4.60 -1.96
N SER A 181 -17.21 -4.60 -0.63
CA SER A 181 -17.16 -3.40 0.20
C SER A 181 -15.79 -3.22 0.83
N ILE A 182 -15.11 -2.11 0.52
CA ILE A 182 -13.88 -1.74 1.21
C ILE A 182 -14.23 -0.81 2.35
N ARG A 183 -14.13 -1.30 3.59
CA ARG A 183 -14.52 -0.59 4.81
C ARG A 183 -13.42 -0.63 5.87
N PRO A 184 -13.30 0.40 6.72
CA PRO A 184 -12.48 0.28 7.93
C PRO A 184 -13.15 -0.74 8.87
N LYS A 185 -12.33 -1.50 9.60
CA LYS A 185 -12.79 -2.44 10.64
C LYS A 185 -12.31 -1.95 12.01
N ALA A 186 -12.90 -2.46 13.09
CA ALA A 186 -12.60 -2.03 14.46
C ALA A 186 -11.09 -2.01 14.78
N LYS A 187 -10.35 -3.01 14.27
CA LYS A 187 -8.90 -3.14 14.44
C LYS A 187 -8.13 -3.06 13.12
N ARG A 188 -8.63 -2.31 12.14
CA ARG A 188 -7.93 -2.15 10.87
C ARG A 188 -8.32 -0.84 10.17
N GLN A 189 -7.35 0.04 10.02
CA GLN A 189 -7.52 1.28 9.27
C GLN A 189 -7.32 1.08 7.77
N LEU A 190 -8.06 1.84 6.98
CA LEU A 190 -7.75 2.06 5.57
C LEU A 190 -6.63 3.11 5.41
N LYS A 191 -5.98 3.13 4.26
CA LYS A 191 -4.89 4.07 3.96
C LYS A 191 -5.37 5.55 3.99
N SER A 192 -6.59 5.79 3.56
CA SER A 192 -7.23 7.13 3.54
C SER A 192 -8.73 6.99 3.72
N LYS A 193 -9.42 8.08 4.07
CA LYS A 193 -10.89 8.13 4.16
C LYS A 193 -11.54 7.81 2.80
N SER A 194 -10.97 8.31 1.71
CA SER A 194 -11.42 8.04 0.33
C SER A 194 -11.29 6.57 -0.10
N SER A 195 -10.55 5.75 0.65
CA SER A 195 -10.46 4.32 0.34
C SER A 195 -11.76 3.55 0.60
N LYS A 196 -12.72 4.11 1.38
CA LYS A 196 -14.04 3.52 1.63
C LYS A 196 -14.87 3.55 0.35
N ARG A 197 -15.26 2.39 -0.17
CA ARG A 197 -15.99 2.28 -1.43
C ARG A 197 -16.60 0.90 -1.65
N ASP A 198 -17.57 0.84 -2.57
CA ASP A 198 -18.13 -0.39 -3.10
C ASP A 198 -17.72 -0.54 -4.56
N ILE A 199 -17.26 -1.74 -4.92
CA ILE A 199 -16.75 -2.05 -6.25
C ILE A 199 -17.53 -3.21 -6.81
N PRO A 200 -18.29 -3.03 -7.91
CA PRO A 200 -18.95 -4.11 -8.59
C PRO A 200 -17.94 -5.15 -9.08
N LEU A 201 -18.31 -6.41 -8.95
CA LEU A 201 -17.51 -7.53 -9.42
C LEU A 201 -17.88 -7.86 -10.86
N VAL A 202 -16.88 -7.89 -11.74
CA VAL A 202 -17.03 -8.24 -13.15
C VAL A 202 -15.95 -9.23 -13.57
N GLY A 203 -16.17 -9.95 -14.66
CA GLY A 203 -15.16 -10.81 -15.28
C GLY A 203 -14.53 -11.79 -14.28
N VAL A 204 -13.20 -11.90 -14.34
CA VAL A 204 -12.43 -12.83 -13.52
C VAL A 204 -12.49 -12.53 -12.02
N SER A 205 -12.70 -11.28 -11.64
CA SER A 205 -12.84 -10.92 -10.20
C SER A 205 -14.12 -11.49 -9.59
N LEU A 206 -15.23 -11.51 -10.35
CA LEU A 206 -16.48 -12.14 -9.90
C LEU A 206 -16.30 -13.66 -9.70
N GLU A 207 -15.65 -14.32 -10.66
CA GLU A 207 -15.41 -15.77 -10.55
C GLU A 207 -14.47 -16.11 -9.38
N ALA A 208 -13.48 -15.25 -9.12
CA ALA A 208 -12.59 -15.41 -7.97
C ALA A 208 -13.33 -15.28 -6.63
N MET A 209 -14.21 -14.28 -6.50
CA MET A 209 -14.97 -14.05 -5.25
C MET A 209 -16.02 -15.12 -5.02
N LYS A 210 -16.65 -15.68 -6.06
CA LYS A 210 -17.53 -16.84 -5.93
C LYS A 210 -16.84 -18.06 -5.31
N ARG A 211 -15.51 -18.20 -5.49
CA ARG A 211 -14.71 -19.28 -4.89
C ARG A 211 -14.10 -18.93 -3.54
N ALA A 212 -14.16 -17.68 -3.14
CA ALA A 212 -13.69 -17.20 -1.86
C ALA A 212 -14.77 -16.33 -1.18
N PRO A 213 -15.99 -16.84 -0.93
CA PRO A 213 -17.07 -16.06 -0.34
C PRO A 213 -16.73 -15.60 1.09
N ASP A 214 -15.89 -16.34 1.80
CA ASP A 214 -15.42 -16.01 3.16
C ASP A 214 -14.15 -15.14 3.19
N GLY A 215 -13.67 -14.72 2.00
CA GLY A 215 -12.44 -13.99 1.83
C GLY A 215 -11.18 -14.83 1.96
N PHE A 216 -10.11 -14.28 2.54
CA PHE A 216 -8.76 -14.85 2.44
C PHE A 216 -8.09 -15.02 3.82
N PRO A 217 -8.53 -15.92 4.68
CA PRO A 217 -8.05 -16.07 6.07
C PRO A 217 -6.54 -16.35 6.16
N HIS A 218 -5.95 -17.09 5.20
CA HIS A 218 -4.52 -17.38 5.18
C HIS A 218 -3.66 -16.12 5.06
N TYR A 219 -4.12 -15.10 4.30
CA TYR A 219 -3.40 -13.86 4.04
C TYR A 219 -3.92 -12.66 4.84
N ARG A 220 -4.97 -12.86 5.65
CA ARG A 220 -5.53 -11.80 6.49
C ARG A 220 -4.46 -11.22 7.39
N ASP A 221 -4.29 -9.90 7.31
CA ASP A 221 -3.27 -9.11 8.02
C ASP A 221 -1.80 -9.51 7.78
N LYS A 222 -1.56 -10.39 6.78
CA LYS A 222 -0.23 -10.88 6.39
C LYS A 222 0.21 -10.34 5.01
N SER A 223 -0.02 -9.06 4.74
CA SER A 223 0.24 -8.48 3.41
C SER A 223 1.71 -8.56 2.96
N SER A 224 2.67 -8.70 3.88
CA SER A 224 4.08 -8.92 3.51
C SER A 224 4.30 -10.34 2.99
N LEU A 225 3.72 -11.34 3.66
CA LEU A 225 3.75 -12.75 3.22
C LEU A 225 3.11 -12.88 1.84
N LEU A 226 1.91 -12.31 1.64
CA LEU A 226 1.24 -12.31 0.33
C LEU A 226 2.13 -11.69 -0.75
N SER A 227 2.69 -10.50 -0.49
CA SER A 227 3.53 -9.80 -1.45
C SER A 227 4.78 -10.60 -1.82
N SER A 228 5.48 -11.17 -0.85
CA SER A 228 6.69 -11.98 -1.11
C SER A 228 6.36 -13.27 -1.86
N SER A 229 5.30 -13.98 -1.46
CA SER A 229 4.85 -15.21 -2.12
C SER A 229 4.44 -14.96 -3.57
N LEU A 230 3.63 -13.94 -3.82
CA LEU A 230 3.22 -13.59 -5.19
C LEU A 230 4.39 -13.12 -6.04
N MET A 231 5.28 -12.25 -5.51
CA MET A 231 6.46 -11.82 -6.28
C MET A 231 7.39 -12.97 -6.62
N LYS A 232 7.60 -13.93 -5.70
CA LYS A 232 8.36 -15.16 -5.98
C LYS A 232 7.67 -15.98 -7.10
N ALA A 233 6.36 -16.20 -6.98
CA ALA A 233 5.60 -16.96 -7.96
C ALA A 233 5.64 -16.33 -9.36
N PHE A 234 5.50 -15.00 -9.44
CA PHE A 234 5.55 -14.28 -10.71
C PHE A 234 6.93 -14.31 -11.37
N ARG A 235 8.01 -14.18 -10.59
CA ARG A 235 9.38 -14.31 -11.11
C ARG A 235 9.66 -15.71 -11.65
N VAL A 236 9.36 -16.75 -10.87
CA VAL A 236 9.59 -18.15 -11.26
C VAL A 236 8.81 -18.53 -12.52
N ARG A 237 7.63 -17.95 -12.73
CA ARG A 237 6.76 -18.24 -13.88
C ARG A 237 6.92 -17.25 -15.05
N ASN A 238 7.87 -16.32 -14.96
CA ASN A 238 8.08 -15.25 -15.95
C ASN A 238 6.79 -14.46 -16.26
N LEU A 239 6.05 -14.10 -15.22
CA LEU A 239 4.79 -13.35 -15.31
C LEU A 239 4.97 -11.84 -15.08
N LEU A 240 6.18 -11.36 -14.88
CA LEU A 240 6.50 -9.93 -14.87
C LEU A 240 6.85 -9.48 -16.28
N GLU A 241 6.16 -8.48 -16.78
CA GLU A 241 6.39 -7.93 -18.14
C GLU A 241 7.77 -7.25 -18.24
N THR A 242 8.23 -6.62 -17.14
CA THR A 242 9.60 -6.14 -16.95
C THR A 242 9.99 -6.29 -15.47
N ASP A 243 11.28 -6.15 -15.14
CA ASP A 243 11.78 -6.20 -13.75
C ASP A 243 11.19 -5.12 -12.83
N ARG A 244 10.63 -4.06 -13.39
CA ARG A 244 9.98 -2.96 -12.66
C ARG A 244 8.55 -3.28 -12.23
N HIS A 245 7.91 -4.28 -12.85
CA HIS A 245 6.56 -4.69 -12.50
C HIS A 245 6.48 -5.37 -11.14
N THR A 246 5.37 -5.17 -10.47
CA THR A 246 5.05 -5.80 -9.18
C THR A 246 3.58 -6.17 -9.15
N ILE A 247 3.14 -6.90 -8.12
CA ILE A 247 1.70 -7.17 -7.95
C ILE A 247 0.86 -5.89 -7.88
N TYR A 248 1.44 -4.79 -7.41
CA TYR A 248 0.76 -3.49 -7.39
C TYR A 248 0.52 -2.91 -8.80
N SER A 249 1.24 -3.40 -9.81
CA SER A 249 1.08 -3.01 -11.23
C SER A 249 -0.30 -3.34 -11.80
N PHE A 250 -1.01 -4.33 -11.25
CA PHE A 250 -2.41 -4.60 -11.61
C PHE A 250 -3.32 -3.40 -11.32
N ARG A 251 -3.07 -2.69 -10.22
CA ARG A 251 -3.84 -1.50 -9.88
C ARG A 251 -3.56 -0.35 -10.87
N HIS A 252 -2.32 -0.20 -11.32
CA HIS A 252 -1.98 0.77 -12.38
C HIS A 252 -2.58 0.36 -13.72
N ALA A 253 -2.58 -0.94 -14.05
CA ALA A 253 -3.22 -1.47 -15.25
C ALA A 253 -4.73 -1.20 -15.27
N PHE A 254 -5.40 -1.41 -14.13
CA PHE A 254 -6.83 -1.13 -14.01
C PHE A 254 -7.14 0.36 -14.19
N GLU A 255 -6.37 1.26 -13.57
CA GLU A 255 -6.53 2.70 -13.75
C GLU A 255 -6.28 3.12 -15.22
N LYS A 256 -5.21 2.63 -15.84
CA LYS A 256 -4.89 2.90 -17.24
C LYS A 256 -6.02 2.42 -18.17
N ARG A 257 -6.53 1.21 -17.94
CA ARG A 257 -7.60 0.63 -18.75
C ARG A 257 -8.91 1.42 -18.64
N MET A 258 -9.25 1.89 -17.44
CA MET A 258 -10.41 2.79 -17.26
C MET A 258 -10.23 4.12 -17.97
N LEU A 259 -9.02 4.69 -17.94
CA LEU A 259 -8.69 5.92 -18.64
C LEU A 259 -8.84 5.76 -20.15
N GLU A 260 -8.21 4.72 -20.72
CA GLU A 260 -8.25 4.40 -22.15
C GLU A 260 -9.67 4.02 -22.62
N GLY A 261 -10.49 3.43 -21.74
CA GLY A 261 -11.89 3.13 -21.98
C GLY A 261 -12.84 4.33 -21.83
N GLY A 262 -12.31 5.53 -21.57
CA GLY A 262 -13.08 6.76 -21.51
C GLY A 262 -13.94 6.92 -20.26
N LEU A 263 -13.67 6.18 -19.17
CA LEU A 263 -14.43 6.33 -17.93
C LEU A 263 -14.18 7.71 -17.31
N ASP A 264 -15.24 8.31 -16.78
CA ASP A 264 -15.16 9.62 -16.11
C ASP A 264 -14.13 9.64 -14.99
N TYR A 265 -13.44 10.77 -14.81
CA TYR A 265 -12.39 10.93 -13.80
C TYR A 265 -12.92 10.72 -12.36
N GLY A 266 -14.11 11.26 -12.04
CA GLY A 266 -14.73 11.09 -10.72
C GLY A 266 -15.07 9.63 -10.44
N LEU A 267 -15.61 8.92 -11.42
CA LEU A 267 -15.87 7.48 -11.33
C LEU A 267 -14.57 6.69 -11.12
N ARG A 268 -13.51 7.01 -11.86
CA ARG A 268 -12.19 6.38 -11.66
C ARG A 268 -11.65 6.62 -10.25
N CYS A 269 -11.75 7.85 -9.74
CA CYS A 269 -11.38 8.18 -8.36
C CYS A 269 -12.19 7.34 -7.35
N THR A 270 -13.49 7.20 -7.55
CA THR A 270 -14.38 6.40 -6.70
C THR A 270 -13.96 4.93 -6.70
N LEU A 271 -13.81 4.31 -7.87
CA LEU A 271 -13.43 2.90 -8.00
C LEU A 271 -12.04 2.63 -7.44
N MET A 272 -11.09 3.54 -7.64
CA MET A 272 -9.73 3.43 -7.11
C MET A 272 -9.63 3.78 -5.61
N GLY A 273 -10.59 4.48 -5.04
CA GLY A 273 -10.50 5.03 -3.69
C GLY A 273 -9.38 6.08 -3.60
N HIS A 274 -9.32 6.95 -4.60
CA HIS A 274 -8.48 8.14 -4.62
C HIS A 274 -9.29 9.35 -4.13
N LYS A 275 -8.59 10.35 -3.58
CA LYS A 275 -9.24 11.63 -3.30
C LYS A 275 -9.60 12.28 -4.64
N ASN A 276 -10.86 12.64 -4.79
CA ASN A 276 -11.27 13.52 -5.87
C ASN A 276 -10.95 14.97 -5.46
N ASN A 277 -10.25 15.70 -6.33
CA ASN A 277 -9.92 17.11 -6.09
C ASN A 277 -11.00 18.05 -6.66
N ARG A 278 -12.03 17.52 -7.30
CA ARG A 278 -13.23 18.28 -7.73
C ARG A 278 -14.28 18.22 -6.64
N PRO A 279 -15.22 19.19 -6.57
CA PRO A 279 -16.38 19.09 -5.71
C PRO A 279 -17.12 17.77 -5.96
N GLU A 280 -17.43 17.03 -4.90
CA GLU A 280 -18.17 15.77 -4.99
C GLU A 280 -19.66 16.07 -4.83
N TYR A 281 -20.43 15.81 -5.89
CA TYR A 281 -21.88 15.84 -5.89
C TYR A 281 -22.39 14.40 -6.02
N GLY A 282 -22.85 13.81 -4.90
CA GLY A 282 -23.35 12.44 -4.86
C GLY A 282 -22.30 11.39 -4.47
N ASP A 283 -22.66 10.12 -4.63
CA ASP A 283 -21.90 8.94 -4.16
C ASP A 283 -21.02 8.27 -5.23
N GLY A 284 -20.88 8.90 -6.39
CA GLY A 284 -20.14 8.34 -7.54
C GLY A 284 -20.96 7.40 -8.41
N GLY A 285 -22.29 7.45 -8.33
CA GLY A 285 -23.24 6.69 -9.13
C GLY A 285 -23.63 5.34 -8.52
N SER A 286 -24.75 4.76 -8.99
CA SER A 286 -25.24 3.46 -8.51
C SER A 286 -24.28 2.29 -8.84
N LEU A 287 -24.46 1.17 -8.17
CA LEU A 287 -23.70 -0.04 -8.47
C LEU A 287 -23.94 -0.55 -9.89
N GLU A 288 -25.17 -0.42 -10.41
CA GLU A 288 -25.55 -0.76 -11.78
C GLU A 288 -24.80 0.10 -12.78
N PHE A 289 -24.75 1.42 -12.56
CA PHE A 289 -23.99 2.35 -13.39
C PHE A 289 -22.50 1.98 -13.38
N ARG A 290 -21.90 1.81 -12.21
CA ARG A 290 -20.49 1.43 -12.07
C ARG A 290 -20.20 0.10 -12.76
N ARG A 291 -21.08 -0.89 -12.61
CA ARG A 291 -20.97 -2.18 -13.30
C ARG A 291 -21.00 -2.03 -14.82
N LYS A 292 -21.97 -1.25 -15.32
CA LYS A 292 -22.10 -0.97 -16.77
C LYS A 292 -20.81 -0.37 -17.33
N GLU A 293 -20.22 0.58 -16.63
CA GLU A 293 -18.97 1.20 -17.06
C GLU A 293 -17.78 0.22 -16.99
N LEU A 294 -17.68 -0.60 -15.94
CA LEU A 294 -16.63 -1.61 -15.81
C LEU A 294 -16.72 -2.70 -16.88
N LEU A 295 -17.92 -3.08 -17.32
CA LEU A 295 -18.11 -4.07 -18.39
C LEU A 295 -17.52 -3.61 -19.73
N LYS A 296 -17.37 -2.30 -19.96
CA LYS A 296 -16.74 -1.76 -21.18
C LYS A 296 -15.23 -2.03 -21.24
N VAL A 297 -14.60 -2.15 -20.08
CA VAL A 297 -13.14 -2.21 -19.93
C VAL A 297 -12.61 -3.51 -19.32
N MET A 298 -13.49 -4.44 -18.96
CA MET A 298 -13.05 -5.72 -18.38
C MET A 298 -12.33 -6.57 -19.43
N HIS A 299 -11.42 -7.41 -18.96
CA HIS A 299 -10.82 -8.43 -19.82
C HIS A 299 -11.83 -9.53 -20.15
N LYS A 300 -11.81 -9.97 -21.41
CA LYS A 300 -12.59 -11.14 -21.82
C LYS A 300 -12.01 -12.40 -21.15
N CYS A 301 -12.86 -13.10 -20.45
CA CYS A 301 -12.48 -14.32 -19.73
C CYS A 301 -12.99 -15.56 -20.49
N ASN A 302 -12.10 -16.45 -20.89
CA ASN A 302 -12.46 -17.68 -21.57
C ASN A 302 -13.14 -18.66 -20.60
N SER A 303 -14.08 -19.47 -21.09
CA SER A 303 -14.76 -20.51 -20.29
C SER A 303 -13.78 -21.49 -19.64
N SER A 304 -12.70 -21.86 -20.34
CA SER A 304 -11.64 -22.73 -19.81
C SER A 304 -10.90 -22.14 -18.59
N LEU A 305 -10.73 -20.80 -18.53
CA LEU A 305 -10.16 -20.16 -17.34
C LEU A 305 -11.13 -20.25 -16.17
N LYS A 306 -12.43 -20.04 -16.40
CA LYS A 306 -13.46 -20.14 -15.35
C LYS A 306 -13.49 -21.54 -14.71
N THR A 307 -13.22 -22.56 -15.47
CA THR A 307 -13.18 -23.95 -14.96
C THR A 307 -11.87 -24.26 -14.22
N SER A 308 -10.76 -23.59 -14.57
CA SER A 308 -9.42 -23.80 -13.96
C SER A 308 -9.14 -22.89 -12.74
N LEU A 309 -9.99 -21.93 -12.48
CA LEU A 309 -9.95 -21.10 -11.26
C LEU A 309 -10.28 -21.93 -10.05
#